data_7029e17e53dbdddebf6f26926eefe6c5
#
_entry.id   7029e17e53dbdddebf6f26926eefe6c5
#
_cell.length_a   1.000
_cell.length_b   1.000
_cell.length_c   1.000
_cell.angle_alpha   90.00
_cell.angle_beta   90.00
_cell.angle_gamma   90.00
#
_symmetry.space_group_name_H-M   'P 1'
#
loop_
_entity.id
_entity.type
_entity.pdbx_description
1 polymer ?
#
loop_
_entity_poly.entity_id
_entity_poly.type
_entity_poly.pdbx_seq_one_letter_code
_entity_poly.pdbx_strand_id
1 'polypeptide(L)'
;MTKDLDLITIGRSSVDLYGAQVGGRLEDMRSFDKYVGGSPTNMATGTARLGLKSALITRVGDEHMGRFLREELAREGVDITGVVIDPDRLTALVLLGIRDETHFPLIFYRTDCADMALCEEDIDEAFIARSRAVVATGTHLSHPRTEAAVLKALTLGRKHGARTALDIDYRPNLWGLAGHGAGEERFIESRAVTQKLQSTLHHFDLIVGTEEEFHIAGGTTDTIAALKAVRQVSDATLVCKRGAAGAAAFQGAIPDNLDDGQTGPGFPIEVFNVLGAGDGFMSGLLKGWLDGENWSTALEYANACGAFAVSRHGCTPAYPSLEELQFFLKRGVRDKALRKDAELEQIHWSTNRGGEWPQMRVFAFDHRSQLEDLPGATADKIGAFKQLCLDAVLSVQDGRPGFGILCDGRFGRQALYRAAGRGLWIGRPVELPGSRPLELEPEIGDDFGGLAEWPAEHVVKCLCFCHPDDDASVWAKQDATIRRLYAACR
;
A
#
# COMPACT_ATOMS: atom_id res chain seq x y z
N MET A 1 -6.60 24.98 -17.91
CA MET A 1 -7.05 24.34 -16.64
C MET A 1 -5.88 24.32 -15.69
N THR A 2 -6.09 24.57 -14.41
CA THR A 2 -5.04 24.42 -13.39
C THR A 2 -4.77 22.93 -13.18
N LYS A 3 -3.48 22.53 -13.22
CA LYS A 3 -3.06 21.17 -12.92
C LYS A 3 -2.96 21.03 -11.40
N ASP A 4 -3.97 20.43 -10.80
CA ASP A 4 -4.11 20.23 -9.36
C ASP A 4 -3.70 18.81 -8.90
N LEU A 5 -3.41 17.90 -9.85
CA LEU A 5 -2.84 16.59 -9.64
C LEU A 5 -1.39 16.54 -10.12
N ASP A 6 -0.50 15.93 -9.34
CA ASP A 6 0.88 15.73 -9.75
C ASP A 6 1.00 14.57 -10.74
N LEU A 7 0.25 13.48 -10.50
CA LEU A 7 0.22 12.36 -11.43
C LEU A 7 -1.10 11.60 -11.39
N ILE A 8 -1.39 10.94 -12.51
CA ILE A 8 -2.41 9.89 -12.62
C ILE A 8 -1.70 8.61 -13.02
N THR A 9 -1.83 7.56 -12.24
CA THR A 9 -1.44 6.21 -12.64
C THR A 9 -2.61 5.51 -13.30
N ILE A 10 -2.36 4.67 -14.31
CA ILE A 10 -3.41 3.93 -15.02
C ILE A 10 -3.06 2.47 -15.14
N GLY A 11 -3.99 1.61 -14.77
CA GLY A 11 -3.86 0.19 -15.05
C GLY A 11 -4.44 -0.74 -13.99
N ARG A 12 -3.69 -1.79 -13.65
CA ARG A 12 -4.10 -2.90 -12.81
C ARG A 12 -4.34 -2.49 -11.36
N SER A 13 -5.44 -3.02 -10.80
CA SER A 13 -5.74 -2.96 -9.38
C SER A 13 -6.19 -4.33 -8.88
N SER A 14 -5.72 -4.75 -7.72
CA SER A 14 -6.05 -6.04 -7.11
C SER A 14 -6.05 -5.93 -5.59
N VAL A 15 -6.67 -6.91 -4.95
CA VAL A 15 -6.43 -7.18 -3.53
C VAL A 15 -5.35 -8.27 -3.45
N ASP A 16 -4.28 -7.97 -2.73
CA ASP A 16 -3.19 -8.90 -2.50
C ASP A 16 -3.38 -9.57 -1.13
N LEU A 17 -3.43 -10.91 -1.14
CA LEU A 17 -3.55 -11.74 0.05
C LEU A 17 -2.19 -12.40 0.32
N TYR A 18 -1.44 -11.84 1.27
CA TYR A 18 -0.13 -12.33 1.70
C TYR A 18 -0.27 -13.40 2.77
N GLY A 19 0.31 -14.56 2.55
CA GLY A 19 0.38 -15.60 3.58
C GLY A 19 1.09 -15.08 4.84
N ALA A 20 0.40 -15.16 5.98
CA ALA A 20 0.93 -14.66 7.25
C ALA A 20 2.02 -15.55 7.85
N GLN A 21 2.15 -16.81 7.40
CA GLN A 21 3.17 -17.75 7.86
C GLN A 21 4.40 -17.69 6.94
N VAL A 22 5.33 -16.78 7.24
CA VAL A 22 6.58 -16.64 6.49
C VAL A 22 7.45 -17.90 6.63
N GLY A 23 7.98 -18.38 5.52
CA GLY A 23 8.77 -19.61 5.44
C GLY A 23 7.96 -20.87 5.09
N GLY A 24 6.61 -20.77 5.04
CA GLY A 24 5.73 -21.86 4.62
C GLY A 24 5.50 -21.91 3.12
N ARG A 25 5.04 -23.08 2.62
CA ARG A 25 4.52 -23.18 1.25
C ARG A 25 3.15 -22.48 1.18
N LEU A 26 2.76 -21.99 0.02
CA LEU A 26 1.46 -21.32 -0.15
C LEU A 26 0.28 -22.25 0.19
N GLU A 27 0.41 -23.55 -0.10
CA GLU A 27 -0.58 -24.58 0.21
C GLU A 27 -0.78 -24.82 1.72
N ASP A 28 0.20 -24.44 2.54
CA ASP A 28 0.18 -24.67 3.99
C ASP A 28 -0.22 -23.40 4.78
N MET A 29 -0.56 -22.30 4.08
CA MET A 29 -0.99 -21.07 4.72
C MET A 29 -2.34 -21.23 5.42
N ARG A 30 -2.41 -20.76 6.66
CA ARG A 30 -3.65 -20.82 7.48
C ARG A 30 -4.39 -19.50 7.52
N SER A 31 -3.68 -18.40 7.27
CA SER A 31 -4.21 -17.03 7.31
C SER A 31 -3.48 -16.15 6.31
N PHE A 32 -4.15 -15.09 5.91
CA PHE A 32 -3.63 -14.13 4.95
C PHE A 32 -3.89 -12.71 5.42
N ASP A 33 -2.89 -11.87 5.31
CA ASP A 33 -3.04 -10.43 5.47
C ASP A 33 -3.46 -9.80 4.14
N LYS A 34 -4.41 -8.88 4.23
CA LYS A 34 -5.05 -8.26 3.06
C LYS A 34 -4.47 -6.87 2.80
N TYR A 35 -3.96 -6.65 1.59
CA TYR A 35 -3.38 -5.38 1.16
C TYR A 35 -3.92 -4.93 -0.19
N VAL A 36 -3.73 -3.66 -0.48
CA VAL A 36 -3.90 -3.11 -1.82
C VAL A 36 -2.77 -3.64 -2.70
N GLY A 37 -3.08 -4.02 -3.94
CA GLY A 37 -2.13 -4.53 -4.91
C GLY A 37 -2.37 -4.02 -6.33
N GLY A 38 -1.46 -4.38 -7.22
CA GLY A 38 -1.42 -3.87 -8.58
C GLY A 38 -0.43 -2.73 -8.75
N SER A 39 0.52 -2.88 -9.67
CA SER A 39 1.63 -1.93 -9.83
C SER A 39 1.19 -0.46 -9.95
N PRO A 40 0.23 -0.06 -10.80
CA PRO A 40 -0.23 1.33 -10.84
C PRO A 40 -0.87 1.80 -9.54
N THR A 41 -1.60 0.91 -8.85
CA THR A 41 -2.26 1.18 -7.58
C THR A 41 -1.23 1.37 -6.47
N ASN A 42 -0.21 0.52 -6.44
CA ASN A 42 0.92 0.63 -5.51
C ASN A 42 1.69 1.94 -5.71
N MET A 43 1.94 2.33 -6.98
CA MET A 43 2.60 3.59 -7.30
C MET A 43 1.76 4.80 -6.88
N ALA A 44 0.43 4.77 -7.07
CA ALA A 44 -0.45 5.85 -6.61
C ALA A 44 -0.35 6.04 -5.09
N THR A 45 -0.40 4.94 -4.34
CA THR A 45 -0.26 4.96 -2.88
C THR A 45 1.13 5.42 -2.45
N GLY A 46 2.19 4.85 -3.04
CA GLY A 46 3.56 5.20 -2.68
C GLY A 46 3.88 6.67 -2.94
N THR A 47 3.43 7.21 -4.06
CA THR A 47 3.62 8.64 -4.39
C THR A 47 2.78 9.56 -3.50
N ALA A 48 1.57 9.14 -3.11
CA ALA A 48 0.75 9.89 -2.15
C ALA A 48 1.44 9.97 -0.77
N ARG A 49 2.00 8.88 -0.27
CA ARG A 49 2.80 8.85 0.97
C ARG A 49 4.03 9.76 0.92
N LEU A 50 4.60 9.95 -0.27
CA LEU A 50 5.70 10.89 -0.51
C LEU A 50 5.21 12.34 -0.71
N GLY A 51 3.92 12.62 -0.50
CA GLY A 51 3.35 13.96 -0.53
C GLY A 51 2.97 14.47 -1.92
N LEU A 52 2.91 13.62 -2.95
CA LEU A 52 2.37 13.99 -4.26
C LEU A 52 0.85 13.85 -4.27
N LYS A 53 0.18 14.72 -5.03
CA LYS A 53 -1.27 14.61 -5.29
C LYS A 53 -1.49 13.57 -6.39
N SER A 54 -1.69 12.35 -5.94
CA SER A 54 -1.77 11.16 -6.78
C SER A 54 -3.21 10.77 -7.07
N ALA A 55 -3.45 10.25 -8.25
CA ALA A 55 -4.74 9.71 -8.67
C ALA A 55 -4.58 8.39 -9.41
N LEU A 56 -5.67 7.62 -9.49
CA LEU A 56 -5.68 6.31 -10.15
C LEU A 56 -6.84 6.20 -11.13
N ILE A 57 -6.55 5.66 -12.34
CA ILE A 57 -7.55 5.19 -13.29
C ILE A 57 -7.48 3.66 -13.36
N THR A 58 -8.57 3.01 -12.97
CA THR A 58 -8.73 1.55 -12.99
C THR A 58 -10.21 1.18 -12.94
N ARG A 59 -10.51 -0.13 -13.00
CA ARG A 59 -11.83 -0.67 -12.63
C ARG A 59 -11.73 -1.62 -11.44
N VAL A 60 -12.74 -1.59 -10.59
CA VAL A 60 -12.93 -2.52 -9.45
C VAL A 60 -14.35 -3.04 -9.44
N GLY A 61 -14.60 -4.20 -8.88
CA GLY A 61 -15.95 -4.77 -8.78
C GLY A 61 -16.85 -4.01 -7.80
N ASP A 62 -18.17 -4.14 -7.99
CA ASP A 62 -19.18 -3.63 -7.04
C ASP A 62 -19.41 -4.64 -5.90
N GLU A 63 -18.35 -5.02 -5.22
CA GLU A 63 -18.39 -5.97 -4.11
C GLU A 63 -17.38 -5.57 -3.00
N HIS A 64 -17.24 -6.39 -1.96
CA HIS A 64 -16.47 -6.04 -0.75
C HIS A 64 -15.00 -5.72 -1.01
N MET A 65 -14.35 -6.42 -1.95
CA MET A 65 -12.94 -6.18 -2.28
C MET A 65 -12.77 -4.90 -3.08
N GLY A 66 -13.69 -4.58 -3.99
CA GLY A 66 -13.70 -3.31 -4.71
C GLY A 66 -13.97 -2.12 -3.78
N ARG A 67 -14.87 -2.27 -2.81
CA ARG A 67 -15.08 -1.24 -1.77
C ARG A 67 -13.84 -1.08 -0.91
N PHE A 68 -13.20 -2.17 -0.48
CA PHE A 68 -11.94 -2.12 0.27
C PHE A 68 -10.87 -1.32 -0.47
N LEU A 69 -10.65 -1.59 -1.75
CA LEU A 69 -9.65 -0.86 -2.53
C LEU A 69 -9.95 0.64 -2.59
N ARG A 70 -11.19 1.01 -2.83
CA ARG A 70 -11.59 2.42 -2.91
C ARG A 70 -11.43 3.15 -1.57
N GLU A 71 -11.85 2.52 -0.48
CA GLU A 71 -11.75 3.07 0.87
C GLU A 71 -10.29 3.21 1.30
N GLU A 72 -9.47 2.19 1.04
CA GLU A 72 -8.05 2.20 1.38
C GLU A 72 -7.28 3.26 0.59
N LEU A 73 -7.51 3.33 -0.73
CA LEU A 73 -6.88 4.34 -1.59
C LEU A 73 -7.27 5.77 -1.16
N ALA A 74 -8.54 5.99 -0.85
CA ALA A 74 -8.99 7.30 -0.35
C ALA A 74 -8.35 7.64 1.01
N ARG A 75 -8.16 6.64 1.88
CA ARG A 75 -7.47 6.80 3.18
C ARG A 75 -6.01 7.17 2.99
N GLU A 76 -5.35 6.60 1.99
CA GLU A 76 -3.97 6.92 1.61
C GLU A 76 -3.83 8.27 0.87
N GLY A 77 -4.94 8.98 0.65
CA GLY A 77 -4.95 10.30 0.00
C GLY A 77 -4.89 10.25 -1.54
N VAL A 78 -5.17 9.09 -2.14
CA VAL A 78 -5.27 8.95 -3.60
C VAL A 78 -6.63 9.44 -4.09
N ASP A 79 -6.66 10.31 -5.11
CA ASP A 79 -7.90 10.70 -5.81
C ASP A 79 -8.44 9.50 -6.59
N ILE A 80 -9.57 8.99 -6.15
CA ILE A 80 -10.26 7.81 -6.73
C ILE A 80 -11.34 8.17 -7.75
N THR A 81 -11.40 9.43 -8.21
CA THR A 81 -12.40 9.88 -9.21
C THR A 81 -12.34 9.06 -10.50
N GLY A 82 -11.14 8.59 -10.88
CA GLY A 82 -10.92 7.72 -12.05
C GLY A 82 -11.15 6.22 -11.79
N VAL A 83 -11.58 5.82 -10.59
CA VAL A 83 -11.84 4.42 -10.26
C VAL A 83 -13.28 4.06 -10.63
N VAL A 84 -13.44 3.34 -11.72
CA VAL A 84 -14.74 2.90 -12.23
C VAL A 84 -15.22 1.66 -11.50
N ILE A 85 -16.49 1.63 -11.11
CA ILE A 85 -17.15 0.48 -10.49
C ILE A 85 -17.75 -0.39 -11.59
N ASP A 86 -17.32 -1.64 -11.68
CA ASP A 86 -17.86 -2.62 -12.61
C ASP A 86 -18.94 -3.46 -11.90
N PRO A 87 -20.22 -3.39 -12.34
CA PRO A 87 -21.30 -4.13 -11.68
C PRO A 87 -21.29 -5.63 -11.97
N ASP A 88 -20.60 -6.05 -13.04
CA ASP A 88 -20.70 -7.42 -13.56
C ASP A 88 -19.45 -8.26 -13.23
N ARG A 89 -18.32 -7.63 -12.87
CA ARG A 89 -17.04 -8.31 -12.67
C ARG A 89 -16.55 -8.17 -11.25
N LEU A 90 -15.83 -9.21 -10.80
CA LEU A 90 -15.15 -9.19 -9.52
C LEU A 90 -13.84 -8.41 -9.59
N THR A 91 -13.42 -7.88 -8.47
CA THR A 91 -12.08 -7.34 -8.26
C THR A 91 -11.05 -8.44 -8.35
N ALA A 92 -9.91 -8.18 -8.99
CA ALA A 92 -8.82 -9.13 -9.08
C ALA A 92 -8.22 -9.43 -7.70
N LEU A 93 -7.81 -10.69 -7.49
CA LEU A 93 -7.09 -11.14 -6.31
C LEU A 93 -5.72 -11.71 -6.70
N VAL A 94 -4.74 -11.50 -5.84
CA VAL A 94 -3.44 -12.17 -5.93
C VAL A 94 -3.18 -12.85 -4.60
N LEU A 95 -2.95 -14.16 -4.62
CA LEU A 95 -2.48 -14.92 -3.47
C LEU A 95 -0.98 -15.07 -3.57
N LEU A 96 -0.27 -14.77 -2.49
CA LEU A 96 1.17 -14.83 -2.49
C LEU A 96 1.72 -15.20 -1.11
N GLY A 97 2.94 -15.76 -1.13
CA GLY A 97 3.66 -16.17 0.06
C GLY A 97 5.10 -15.71 0.03
N ILE A 98 5.72 -15.63 1.18
CA ILE A 98 7.15 -15.44 1.37
C ILE A 98 7.70 -16.77 1.87
N ARG A 99 8.35 -17.53 0.99
CA ARG A 99 8.91 -18.83 1.34
C ARG A 99 10.34 -18.72 1.86
N ASP A 100 11.16 -17.96 1.15
CA ASP A 100 12.55 -17.65 1.50
C ASP A 100 13.00 -16.38 0.78
N GLU A 101 14.28 -16.03 0.84
CA GLU A 101 14.85 -14.81 0.24
C GLU A 101 14.77 -14.77 -1.30
N THR A 102 14.45 -15.91 -1.95
CA THR A 102 14.47 -16.09 -3.41
C THR A 102 13.16 -16.60 -3.99
N HIS A 103 12.29 -17.19 -3.18
CA HIS A 103 11.04 -17.82 -3.62
C HIS A 103 9.82 -17.12 -3.04
N PHE A 104 9.00 -16.55 -3.91
CA PHE A 104 7.79 -15.78 -3.57
C PHE A 104 6.61 -16.31 -4.38
N PRO A 105 6.08 -17.51 -4.05
CA PRO A 105 5.00 -18.11 -4.81
C PRO A 105 3.80 -17.19 -4.89
N LEU A 106 3.24 -17.04 -6.09
CA LEU A 106 2.08 -16.19 -6.29
C LEU A 106 1.15 -16.74 -7.38
N ILE A 107 -0.15 -16.50 -7.20
CA ILE A 107 -1.20 -16.89 -8.12
C ILE A 107 -2.08 -15.68 -8.41
N PHE A 108 -2.27 -15.36 -9.69
CA PHE A 108 -3.17 -14.30 -10.14
C PHE A 108 -4.57 -14.85 -10.41
N TYR A 109 -5.56 -14.48 -9.58
CA TYR A 109 -6.97 -14.69 -9.86
C TYR A 109 -7.50 -13.44 -10.59
N ARG A 110 -7.20 -13.34 -11.89
CA ARG A 110 -7.44 -12.13 -12.67
C ARG A 110 -8.18 -12.37 -13.99
N THR A 111 -8.60 -13.60 -14.28
CA THR A 111 -9.32 -13.91 -15.51
C THR A 111 -10.66 -13.17 -15.54
N ASP A 112 -10.86 -12.31 -16.54
CA ASP A 112 -12.06 -11.47 -16.73
C ASP A 112 -12.48 -10.64 -15.50
N CYS A 113 -11.50 -10.24 -14.68
CA CYS A 113 -11.76 -9.33 -13.56
C CYS A 113 -12.00 -7.89 -14.04
N ALA A 114 -12.50 -7.05 -13.13
CA ALA A 114 -12.91 -5.68 -13.43
C ALA A 114 -11.80 -4.85 -14.09
N ASP A 115 -10.57 -4.93 -13.62
CA ASP A 115 -9.42 -4.19 -14.16
C ASP A 115 -9.07 -4.58 -15.61
N MET A 116 -9.39 -5.81 -16.04
CA MET A 116 -9.26 -6.26 -17.44
C MET A 116 -10.34 -5.69 -18.36
N ALA A 117 -11.40 -5.13 -17.79
CA ALA A 117 -12.47 -4.49 -18.56
C ALA A 117 -12.24 -2.99 -18.77
N LEU A 118 -11.15 -2.42 -18.23
CA LEU A 118 -10.81 -1.02 -18.48
C LEU A 118 -10.74 -0.74 -19.98
N CYS A 119 -11.43 0.31 -20.41
CA CYS A 119 -11.62 0.63 -21.83
C CYS A 119 -11.54 2.14 -22.10
N GLU A 120 -11.55 2.54 -23.37
CA GLU A 120 -11.41 3.94 -23.77
C GLU A 120 -12.52 4.84 -23.23
N GLU A 121 -13.72 4.31 -23.01
CA GLU A 121 -14.87 5.03 -22.48
C GLU A 121 -14.67 5.47 -21.04
N ASP A 122 -13.80 4.77 -20.29
CA ASP A 122 -13.46 5.10 -18.90
C ASP A 122 -12.48 6.28 -18.79
N ILE A 123 -11.90 6.70 -19.90
CA ILE A 123 -10.89 7.76 -19.91
C ILE A 123 -11.56 9.12 -20.14
N ASP A 124 -11.71 9.86 -19.04
CA ASP A 124 -12.22 11.23 -19.06
C ASP A 124 -11.12 12.24 -19.36
N GLU A 125 -11.26 12.97 -20.46
CA GLU A 125 -10.30 13.99 -20.88
C GLU A 125 -10.15 15.11 -19.85
N ALA A 126 -11.23 15.54 -19.19
CA ALA A 126 -11.19 16.61 -18.21
C ALA A 126 -10.42 16.17 -16.96
N PHE A 127 -10.54 14.90 -16.57
CA PHE A 127 -9.77 14.33 -15.45
C PHE A 127 -8.27 14.24 -15.81
N ILE A 128 -7.94 13.72 -16.98
CA ILE A 128 -6.54 13.65 -17.46
C ILE A 128 -5.89 15.03 -17.50
N ALA A 129 -6.60 16.07 -17.95
CA ALA A 129 -6.08 17.44 -18.10
C ALA A 129 -5.65 18.07 -16.76
N ARG A 130 -6.10 17.55 -15.62
CA ARG A 130 -5.73 17.98 -14.27
C ARG A 130 -4.31 17.58 -13.87
N SER A 131 -3.70 16.60 -14.55
CA SER A 131 -2.44 16.01 -14.09
C SER A 131 -1.21 16.60 -14.74
N ARG A 132 -0.07 16.59 -14.01
CA ARG A 132 1.25 16.93 -14.51
C ARG A 132 1.92 15.75 -15.21
N ALA A 133 1.55 14.53 -14.84
CA ALA A 133 2.06 13.30 -15.45
C ALA A 133 0.99 12.20 -15.55
N VAL A 134 1.12 11.34 -16.57
CA VAL A 134 0.37 10.09 -16.72
C VAL A 134 1.37 8.94 -16.70
N VAL A 135 1.15 7.97 -15.81
CA VAL A 135 2.06 6.85 -15.55
C VAL A 135 1.35 5.53 -15.88
N ALA A 136 1.90 4.75 -16.78
CA ALA A 136 1.38 3.46 -17.18
C ALA A 136 2.34 2.32 -16.83
N THR A 137 1.82 1.09 -16.84
CA THR A 137 2.64 -0.13 -16.71
C THR A 137 2.44 -1.06 -17.91
N GLY A 138 3.48 -1.83 -18.22
CA GLY A 138 3.46 -2.75 -19.36
C GLY A 138 2.43 -3.86 -19.25
N THR A 139 1.98 -4.20 -18.05
CA THR A 139 0.95 -5.22 -17.86
C THR A 139 -0.39 -4.87 -18.52
N HIS A 140 -0.75 -3.59 -18.63
CA HIS A 140 -1.97 -3.16 -19.33
C HIS A 140 -1.81 -3.01 -20.85
N LEU A 141 -0.58 -3.13 -21.35
CA LEU A 141 -0.31 -3.24 -22.80
C LEU A 141 -0.48 -4.68 -23.33
N SER A 142 -0.69 -5.66 -22.44
CA SER A 142 -0.82 -7.08 -22.79
C SER A 142 -2.16 -7.47 -23.42
N HIS A 143 -3.19 -6.63 -23.29
CA HIS A 143 -4.53 -6.93 -23.82
C HIS A 143 -5.06 -5.75 -24.64
N PRO A 144 -5.66 -5.96 -25.84
CA PRO A 144 -6.04 -4.88 -26.76
C PRO A 144 -6.96 -3.82 -26.15
N ARG A 145 -7.93 -4.21 -25.30
CA ARG A 145 -8.88 -3.30 -24.66
C ARG A 145 -8.17 -2.35 -23.69
N THR A 146 -7.38 -2.91 -22.77
CA THR A 146 -6.67 -2.13 -21.76
C THR A 146 -5.56 -1.29 -22.37
N GLU A 147 -4.91 -1.78 -23.42
CA GLU A 147 -3.95 -1.01 -24.20
C GLU A 147 -4.60 0.23 -24.84
N ALA A 148 -5.77 0.08 -25.48
CA ALA A 148 -6.48 1.21 -26.08
C ALA A 148 -6.78 2.30 -25.05
N ALA A 149 -7.22 1.91 -23.84
CA ALA A 149 -7.45 2.84 -22.74
C ALA A 149 -6.16 3.57 -22.32
N VAL A 150 -5.05 2.84 -22.16
CA VAL A 150 -3.74 3.40 -21.80
C VAL A 150 -3.28 4.39 -22.86
N LEU A 151 -3.31 4.00 -24.16
CA LEU A 151 -2.88 4.87 -25.26
C LEU A 151 -3.73 6.13 -25.37
N LYS A 152 -5.05 6.03 -25.14
CA LYS A 152 -5.93 7.19 -25.05
C LYS A 152 -5.54 8.12 -23.91
N ALA A 153 -5.29 7.59 -22.72
CA ALA A 153 -4.87 8.39 -21.57
C ALA A 153 -3.54 9.10 -21.82
N LEU A 154 -2.54 8.42 -22.40
CA LEU A 154 -1.25 9.01 -22.76
C LEU A 154 -1.42 10.12 -23.83
N THR A 155 -2.22 9.87 -24.87
CA THR A 155 -2.47 10.84 -25.93
C THR A 155 -3.14 12.10 -25.39
N LEU A 156 -4.16 11.95 -24.55
CA LEU A 156 -4.82 13.07 -23.89
C LEU A 156 -3.89 13.79 -22.91
N GLY A 157 -3.08 13.03 -22.14
CA GLY A 157 -2.07 13.61 -21.26
C GLY A 157 -1.11 14.52 -22.00
N ARG A 158 -0.52 14.03 -23.10
CA ARG A 158 0.38 14.82 -23.95
C ARG A 158 -0.32 16.03 -24.60
N LYS A 159 -1.56 15.86 -25.06
CA LYS A 159 -2.38 16.96 -25.58
C LYS A 159 -2.51 18.11 -24.57
N HIS A 160 -2.62 17.80 -23.29
CA HIS A 160 -2.73 18.77 -22.20
C HIS A 160 -1.39 19.08 -21.52
N GLY A 161 -0.25 18.70 -22.13
CA GLY A 161 1.10 19.02 -21.64
C GLY A 161 1.46 18.28 -20.34
N ALA A 162 0.92 17.08 -20.12
CA ALA A 162 1.40 16.16 -19.11
C ALA A 162 2.60 15.37 -19.63
N ARG A 163 3.57 15.11 -18.75
CA ARG A 163 4.65 14.15 -19.01
C ARG A 163 4.13 12.73 -18.93
N THR A 164 4.81 11.80 -19.57
CA THR A 164 4.36 10.39 -19.62
C THR A 164 5.47 9.46 -19.15
N ALA A 165 5.14 8.47 -18.33
CA ALA A 165 6.10 7.50 -17.81
C ALA A 165 5.58 6.07 -17.92
N LEU A 166 6.50 5.13 -18.15
CA LEU A 166 6.27 3.69 -18.20
C LEU A 166 7.15 2.98 -17.17
N ASP A 167 6.57 2.15 -16.31
CA ASP A 167 7.28 1.00 -15.75
C ASP A 167 7.01 -0.20 -16.66
N ILE A 168 8.06 -0.82 -17.18
CA ILE A 168 7.91 -1.95 -18.10
C ILE A 168 7.14 -3.10 -17.44
N ASP A 169 7.34 -3.34 -16.14
CA ASP A 169 6.58 -4.28 -15.29
C ASP A 169 6.20 -5.56 -16.07
N TYR A 170 7.20 -6.22 -16.64
CA TYR A 170 6.98 -7.42 -17.41
C TYR A 170 6.68 -8.63 -16.54
N ARG A 171 5.56 -9.28 -16.79
CA ARG A 171 5.11 -10.50 -16.11
C ARG A 171 4.68 -11.51 -17.17
N PRO A 172 5.49 -12.54 -17.48
CA PRO A 172 5.17 -13.54 -18.51
C PRO A 172 3.77 -14.16 -18.37
N ASN A 173 3.35 -14.42 -17.12
CA ASN A 173 2.02 -14.95 -16.82
C ASN A 173 0.90 -13.99 -17.29
N LEU A 174 1.04 -12.70 -17.06
CA LEU A 174 0.04 -11.70 -17.46
C LEU A 174 0.04 -11.40 -18.97
N TRP A 175 1.10 -11.81 -19.67
CA TRP A 175 1.19 -11.79 -21.13
C TRP A 175 0.75 -13.11 -21.78
N GLY A 176 0.25 -14.06 -20.98
CA GLY A 176 -0.20 -15.36 -21.47
C GLY A 176 0.93 -16.33 -21.89
N LEU A 177 2.18 -16.05 -21.50
CA LEU A 177 3.35 -16.87 -21.84
C LEU A 177 3.63 -17.95 -20.79
N ALA A 178 3.02 -17.87 -19.62
CA ALA A 178 3.19 -18.83 -18.52
C ALA A 178 1.83 -19.21 -17.92
N GLY A 179 1.72 -20.42 -17.40
CA GLY A 179 0.51 -20.89 -16.72
C GLY A 179 0.33 -20.29 -15.32
N HIS A 180 -0.84 -20.53 -14.71
CA HIS A 180 -1.15 -19.99 -13.37
C HIS A 180 -0.17 -20.42 -12.27
N GLY A 181 0.42 -21.61 -12.38
CA GLY A 181 1.43 -22.12 -11.44
C GLY A 181 2.82 -21.51 -11.58
N ALA A 182 3.07 -20.67 -12.60
CA ALA A 182 4.34 -20.01 -12.86
C ALA A 182 4.26 -18.49 -12.65
N GLY A 183 3.52 -18.06 -11.65
CA GLY A 183 3.36 -16.64 -11.32
C GLY A 183 4.66 -15.94 -10.88
N GLU A 184 5.63 -16.71 -10.38
CA GLU A 184 6.96 -16.23 -9.98
C GLU A 184 7.89 -15.94 -11.18
N GLU A 185 7.62 -16.50 -12.36
CA GLU A 185 8.49 -16.36 -13.53
C GLU A 185 8.62 -14.87 -13.91
N ARG A 186 9.86 -14.41 -14.04
CA ARG A 186 10.18 -13.02 -14.32
C ARG A 186 10.52 -12.74 -15.76
N PHE A 187 11.06 -13.74 -16.47
CA PHE A 187 11.51 -13.57 -17.84
C PHE A 187 11.21 -14.81 -18.68
N ILE A 188 10.46 -14.62 -19.75
CA ILE A 188 10.32 -15.55 -20.88
C ILE A 188 10.51 -14.73 -22.13
N GLU A 189 11.49 -15.11 -22.96
CA GLU A 189 11.74 -14.44 -24.22
C GLU A 189 10.51 -14.54 -25.15
N SER A 190 10.10 -13.42 -25.72
CA SER A 190 8.98 -13.37 -26.66
C SER A 190 9.12 -12.22 -27.64
N ARG A 191 9.38 -12.55 -28.90
CA ARG A 191 9.46 -11.56 -29.98
C ARG A 191 8.17 -10.77 -30.14
N ALA A 192 7.01 -11.40 -29.91
CA ALA A 192 5.72 -10.73 -30.00
C ALA A 192 5.58 -9.64 -28.92
N VAL A 193 6.01 -9.93 -27.68
CA VAL A 193 6.02 -8.95 -26.59
C VAL A 193 7.02 -7.83 -26.88
N THR A 194 8.23 -8.15 -27.34
CA THR A 194 9.23 -7.16 -27.74
C THR A 194 8.65 -6.18 -28.77
N GLN A 195 8.08 -6.71 -29.86
CA GLN A 195 7.48 -5.89 -30.92
C GLN A 195 6.33 -5.02 -30.39
N LYS A 196 5.52 -5.59 -29.51
CA LYS A 196 4.40 -4.88 -28.89
C LYS A 196 4.89 -3.72 -28.02
N LEU A 197 5.85 -3.96 -27.14
CA LEU A 197 6.44 -2.91 -26.32
C LEU A 197 7.08 -1.83 -27.20
N GLN A 198 7.95 -2.20 -28.13
CA GLN A 198 8.63 -1.24 -29.02
C GLN A 198 7.67 -0.36 -29.81
N SER A 199 6.48 -0.87 -30.19
CA SER A 199 5.47 -0.09 -30.88
C SER A 199 4.86 1.01 -30.03
N THR A 200 5.02 0.97 -28.70
CA THR A 200 4.42 1.93 -27.76
C THR A 200 5.44 2.84 -27.06
N LEU A 201 6.74 2.47 -27.03
CA LEU A 201 7.75 3.20 -26.24
C LEU A 201 7.93 4.66 -26.64
N HIS A 202 7.60 5.06 -27.85
CA HIS A 202 7.67 6.46 -28.30
C HIS A 202 6.63 7.39 -27.66
N HIS A 203 5.64 6.81 -26.95
CA HIS A 203 4.64 7.58 -26.21
C HIS A 203 5.15 8.09 -24.86
N PHE A 204 6.34 7.69 -24.41
CA PHE A 204 6.83 7.98 -23.07
C PHE A 204 8.00 8.95 -23.06
N ASP A 205 8.07 9.76 -21.99
CA ASP A 205 9.18 10.67 -21.68
C ASP A 205 10.16 10.03 -20.69
N LEU A 206 9.68 9.03 -19.93
CA LEU A 206 10.45 8.25 -18.96
C LEU A 206 10.08 6.76 -19.08
N ILE A 207 11.07 5.89 -19.24
CA ILE A 207 10.92 4.44 -19.30
C ILE A 207 11.80 3.81 -18.22
N VAL A 208 11.20 3.01 -17.36
CA VAL A 208 11.84 2.39 -16.21
C VAL A 208 11.70 0.88 -16.29
N GLY A 209 12.74 0.15 -15.96
CA GLY A 209 12.72 -1.31 -15.94
C GLY A 209 13.93 -1.90 -15.23
N THR A 210 13.85 -3.18 -14.86
CA THR A 210 15.00 -4.00 -14.48
C THR A 210 15.83 -4.34 -15.74
N GLU A 211 17.00 -4.93 -15.56
CA GLU A 211 17.79 -5.43 -16.69
C GLU A 211 16.97 -6.42 -17.54
N GLU A 212 16.28 -7.38 -16.91
CA GLU A 212 15.43 -8.37 -17.59
C GLU A 212 14.23 -7.72 -18.31
N GLU A 213 13.65 -6.69 -17.72
CA GLU A 213 12.59 -5.92 -18.35
C GLU A 213 13.08 -5.15 -19.58
N PHE A 214 14.31 -4.63 -19.55
CA PHE A 214 14.94 -4.09 -20.75
C PHE A 214 15.31 -5.19 -21.76
N HIS A 215 15.69 -6.40 -21.32
CA HIS A 215 15.92 -7.52 -22.22
C HIS A 215 14.70 -7.82 -23.07
N ILE A 216 13.50 -7.91 -22.46
CA ILE A 216 12.27 -8.15 -23.24
C ILE A 216 11.90 -6.96 -24.12
N ALA A 217 12.08 -5.72 -23.65
CA ALA A 217 11.79 -4.53 -24.45
C ALA A 217 12.76 -4.34 -25.61
N GLY A 218 14.04 -4.68 -25.42
CA GLY A 218 15.08 -4.60 -26.46
C GLY A 218 15.20 -5.83 -27.36
N GLY A 219 14.67 -6.98 -26.92
CA GLY A 219 14.72 -8.24 -27.66
C GLY A 219 16.09 -8.91 -27.65
N THR A 220 16.88 -8.72 -26.61
CA THR A 220 18.20 -9.35 -26.40
C THR A 220 18.51 -9.43 -24.91
N THR A 221 19.30 -10.41 -24.50
CA THR A 221 19.71 -10.60 -23.09
C THR A 221 21.02 -9.86 -22.74
N ASP A 222 21.61 -9.11 -23.66
CA ASP A 222 22.66 -8.15 -23.37
C ASP A 222 22.04 -6.81 -22.99
N THR A 223 22.23 -6.36 -21.74
CA THR A 223 21.58 -5.18 -21.18
C THR A 223 21.91 -3.90 -21.97
N ILE A 224 23.17 -3.69 -22.36
CA ILE A 224 23.58 -2.53 -23.12
C ILE A 224 22.96 -2.55 -24.53
N ALA A 225 23.00 -3.69 -25.21
CA ALA A 225 22.36 -3.84 -26.52
C ALA A 225 20.84 -3.64 -26.42
N ALA A 226 20.19 -4.13 -25.37
CA ALA A 226 18.77 -3.94 -25.12
C ALA A 226 18.41 -2.45 -24.92
N LEU A 227 19.15 -1.74 -24.09
CA LEU A 227 18.98 -0.31 -23.90
C LEU A 227 19.21 0.48 -25.20
N LYS A 228 20.23 0.11 -26.00
CA LYS A 228 20.48 0.70 -27.31
C LYS A 228 19.32 0.43 -28.29
N ALA A 229 18.73 -0.76 -28.27
CA ALA A 229 17.56 -1.09 -29.09
C ALA A 229 16.33 -0.27 -28.69
N VAL A 230 16.07 -0.12 -27.39
CA VAL A 230 14.99 0.75 -26.88
C VAL A 230 15.22 2.21 -27.26
N ARG A 231 16.46 2.71 -27.19
CA ARG A 231 16.83 4.07 -27.60
C ARG A 231 16.56 4.35 -29.08
N GLN A 232 16.63 3.33 -29.95
CA GLN A 232 16.32 3.51 -31.38
C GLN A 232 14.85 3.81 -31.65
N VAL A 233 13.94 3.46 -30.73
CA VAL A 233 12.48 3.63 -30.87
C VAL A 233 11.90 4.64 -29.89
N SER A 234 12.72 5.22 -28.99
CA SER A 234 12.24 6.17 -27.98
C SER A 234 13.34 7.15 -27.56
N ASP A 235 12.99 8.45 -27.48
CA ASP A 235 13.84 9.52 -26.95
C ASP A 235 13.68 9.68 -25.41
N ALA A 236 12.89 8.84 -24.77
CA ALA A 236 12.64 8.89 -23.32
C ALA A 236 13.93 8.80 -22.50
N THR A 237 13.94 9.36 -21.30
CA THR A 237 14.95 8.99 -20.32
C THR A 237 14.75 7.52 -19.94
N LEU A 238 15.80 6.69 -20.09
CA LEU A 238 15.77 5.30 -19.68
C LEU A 238 16.37 5.15 -18.29
N VAL A 239 15.68 4.46 -17.38
CA VAL A 239 16.17 4.17 -16.02
C VAL A 239 16.22 2.67 -15.82
N CYS A 240 17.43 2.14 -15.65
CA CYS A 240 17.69 0.73 -15.40
C CYS A 240 17.84 0.47 -13.91
N LYS A 241 16.92 -0.33 -13.32
CA LYS A 241 16.95 -0.81 -11.94
C LYS A 241 17.94 -1.96 -11.82
N ARG A 242 18.88 -1.90 -10.87
CA ARG A 242 19.96 -2.90 -10.68
C ARG A 242 19.97 -3.48 -9.27
N GLY A 243 18.82 -3.48 -8.60
CA GLY A 243 18.67 -4.01 -7.24
C GLY A 243 19.65 -3.38 -6.25
N ALA A 244 20.40 -4.20 -5.53
CA ALA A 244 21.39 -3.74 -4.55
C ALA A 244 22.53 -2.89 -5.14
N ALA A 245 22.77 -2.97 -6.45
CA ALA A 245 23.75 -2.15 -7.15
C ALA A 245 23.22 -0.73 -7.48
N GLY A 246 21.96 -0.45 -7.13
CA GLY A 246 21.36 0.86 -7.36
C GLY A 246 20.64 0.97 -8.70
N ALA A 247 20.76 2.10 -9.38
CA ALA A 247 20.15 2.33 -10.68
C ALA A 247 20.97 3.31 -11.53
N ALA A 248 20.73 3.27 -12.84
CA ALA A 248 21.37 4.17 -13.80
C ALA A 248 20.33 4.81 -14.73
N ALA A 249 20.44 6.13 -14.96
CA ALA A 249 19.59 6.90 -15.86
C ALA A 249 20.37 7.39 -17.09
N PHE A 250 19.74 7.29 -18.26
CA PHE A 250 20.31 7.63 -19.57
C PHE A 250 19.37 8.62 -20.29
N GLN A 251 19.77 9.87 -20.45
CA GLN A 251 18.99 10.90 -21.14
C GLN A 251 19.29 10.99 -22.65
N GLY A 252 20.44 10.47 -23.08
CA GLY A 252 20.91 10.52 -24.47
C GLY A 252 21.36 9.17 -24.96
N ALA A 253 22.50 9.16 -25.68
CA ALA A 253 23.12 7.92 -26.17
C ALA A 253 23.43 6.96 -25.00
N ILE A 254 23.27 5.68 -25.24
CA ILE A 254 23.57 4.64 -24.27
C ILE A 254 25.05 4.32 -24.31
N PRO A 255 25.80 4.48 -23.23
CA PRO A 255 27.22 4.16 -23.16
C PRO A 255 27.49 2.65 -23.23
N ASP A 256 28.76 2.25 -23.35
CA ASP A 256 29.14 0.84 -23.35
C ASP A 256 29.28 0.26 -21.93
N ASN A 257 29.14 1.10 -20.88
CA ASN A 257 29.10 0.68 -19.51
C ASN A 257 27.93 1.37 -18.80
N LEU A 258 27.13 0.62 -18.02
CA LEU A 258 25.98 1.18 -17.27
C LEU A 258 26.40 2.23 -16.23
N ASP A 259 27.62 2.11 -15.69
CA ASP A 259 28.14 3.05 -14.67
C ASP A 259 28.55 4.41 -15.25
N ASP A 260 28.63 4.54 -16.58
CA ASP A 260 28.85 5.81 -17.26
C ASP A 260 27.56 6.65 -17.39
N GLY A 261 26.40 6.11 -17.00
CA GLY A 261 25.15 6.84 -16.84
C GLY A 261 25.12 7.70 -15.58
N GLN A 262 24.01 8.40 -15.37
CA GLN A 262 23.76 9.05 -14.08
C GLN A 262 23.30 8.00 -13.09
N THR A 263 24.13 7.68 -12.10
CA THR A 263 23.89 6.59 -11.15
C THR A 263 23.31 7.09 -9.84
N GLY A 264 22.47 6.26 -9.21
CA GLY A 264 22.02 6.41 -7.83
C GLY A 264 22.49 5.22 -6.99
N PRO A 265 22.88 5.45 -5.71
CA PRO A 265 23.41 4.40 -4.85
C PRO A 265 22.35 3.35 -4.52
N GLY A 266 22.75 2.08 -4.45
CA GLY A 266 21.96 1.03 -3.84
C GLY A 266 22.10 1.04 -2.31
N PHE A 267 21.17 0.40 -1.62
CA PHE A 267 21.21 0.22 -0.18
C PHE A 267 21.35 -1.27 0.15
N PRO A 268 22.46 -1.69 0.78
CA PRO A 268 22.72 -3.09 1.12
C PRO A 268 21.92 -3.47 2.37
N ILE A 269 20.66 -3.83 2.20
CA ILE A 269 19.74 -4.21 3.26
C ILE A 269 19.36 -5.70 3.17
N GLU A 270 18.76 -6.23 4.22
CA GLU A 270 18.15 -7.57 4.24
C GLU A 270 16.88 -7.58 3.41
N VAL A 271 16.82 -8.50 2.45
CA VAL A 271 15.62 -8.71 1.63
C VAL A 271 14.67 -9.65 2.36
N PHE A 272 13.52 -9.12 2.77
CA PHE A 272 12.44 -9.87 3.41
C PHE A 272 11.35 -10.24 2.40
N ASN A 273 11.06 -9.35 1.46
CA ASN A 273 10.05 -9.51 0.42
C ASN A 273 10.48 -8.74 -0.84
N VAL A 274 10.43 -9.33 -2.02
CA VAL A 274 10.78 -8.64 -3.27
C VAL A 274 9.58 -8.04 -3.99
N LEU A 275 8.36 -8.41 -3.57
CA LEU A 275 7.14 -7.95 -4.22
C LEU A 275 6.89 -6.48 -3.87
N GLY A 276 6.54 -5.69 -4.90
CA GLY A 276 6.34 -4.24 -4.74
C GLY A 276 7.63 -3.40 -4.70
N ALA A 277 8.82 -4.02 -4.78
CA ALA A 277 10.09 -3.29 -4.80
C ALA A 277 10.19 -2.34 -6.00
N GLY A 278 9.76 -2.79 -7.18
CA GLY A 278 9.70 -1.99 -8.41
C GLY A 278 8.75 -0.80 -8.27
N ASP A 279 7.59 -1.02 -7.68
CA ASP A 279 6.57 0.02 -7.48
C ASP A 279 7.03 1.05 -6.44
N GLY A 280 7.70 0.60 -5.36
CA GLY A 280 8.35 1.46 -4.37
C GLY A 280 9.45 2.31 -5.01
N PHE A 281 10.34 1.67 -5.79
CA PHE A 281 11.36 2.37 -6.57
C PHE A 281 10.73 3.44 -7.48
N MET A 282 9.71 3.06 -8.24
CA MET A 282 9.03 3.98 -9.15
C MET A 282 8.38 5.16 -8.39
N SER A 283 7.83 4.92 -7.20
CA SER A 283 7.25 5.98 -6.37
C SER A 283 8.30 7.03 -5.97
N GLY A 284 9.46 6.60 -5.50
CA GLY A 284 10.57 7.50 -5.18
C GLY A 284 11.13 8.22 -6.40
N LEU A 285 11.26 7.53 -7.53
CA LEU A 285 11.71 8.11 -8.79
C LEU A 285 10.74 9.19 -9.28
N LEU A 286 9.44 8.91 -9.29
CA LEU A 286 8.40 9.87 -9.70
C LEU A 286 8.40 11.10 -8.80
N LYS A 287 8.61 10.94 -7.50
CA LYS A 287 8.75 12.07 -6.56
C LYS A 287 9.88 13.00 -6.99
N GLY A 288 11.09 12.47 -7.15
CA GLY A 288 12.25 13.28 -7.58
C GLY A 288 12.06 13.89 -8.98
N TRP A 289 11.56 13.10 -9.94
CA TRP A 289 11.35 13.54 -11.31
C TRP A 289 10.30 14.64 -11.44
N LEU A 290 9.20 14.58 -10.69
CA LEU A 290 8.12 15.57 -10.74
C LEU A 290 8.46 16.83 -9.96
N ASP A 291 9.26 16.73 -8.91
CA ASP A 291 9.77 17.88 -8.16
C ASP A 291 10.91 18.61 -8.90
N GLY A 292 11.45 18.00 -9.96
CA GLY A 292 12.53 18.59 -10.74
C GLY A 292 13.92 18.44 -10.10
N GLU A 293 14.08 17.43 -9.25
CA GLU A 293 15.36 17.07 -8.66
C GLU A 293 16.35 16.62 -9.75
N ASN A 294 17.64 16.72 -9.46
CA ASN A 294 18.65 16.12 -10.32
C ASN A 294 18.53 14.57 -10.28
N TRP A 295 19.04 13.89 -11.31
CA TRP A 295 18.90 12.45 -11.44
C TRP A 295 19.56 11.66 -10.29
N SER A 296 20.66 12.15 -9.73
CA SER A 296 21.29 11.48 -8.58
C SER A 296 20.35 11.44 -7.38
N THR A 297 19.71 12.57 -7.04
CA THR A 297 18.72 12.63 -5.96
C THR A 297 17.46 11.82 -6.27
N ALA A 298 16.94 11.90 -7.51
CA ALA A 298 15.77 11.15 -7.91
C ALA A 298 16.00 9.63 -7.83
N LEU A 299 17.17 9.16 -8.25
CA LEU A 299 17.56 7.76 -8.15
C LEU A 299 17.85 7.33 -6.70
N GLU A 300 18.39 8.22 -5.86
CA GLU A 300 18.55 7.95 -4.44
C GLU A 300 17.20 7.76 -3.74
N TYR A 301 16.21 8.61 -4.01
CA TYR A 301 14.83 8.44 -3.52
C TYR A 301 14.24 7.11 -4.00
N ALA A 302 14.43 6.79 -5.28
CA ALA A 302 13.95 5.56 -5.88
C ALA A 302 14.52 4.32 -5.20
N ASN A 303 15.84 4.25 -5.06
CA ASN A 303 16.53 3.12 -4.43
C ASN A 303 16.17 3.01 -2.95
N ALA A 304 16.04 4.11 -2.21
CA ALA A 304 15.63 4.10 -0.81
C ALA A 304 14.20 3.57 -0.66
N CYS A 305 13.24 4.03 -1.47
CA CYS A 305 11.87 3.52 -1.45
C CYS A 305 11.79 2.03 -1.81
N GLY A 306 12.60 1.57 -2.78
CA GLY A 306 12.76 0.16 -3.07
C GLY A 306 13.33 -0.64 -1.89
N ALA A 307 14.31 -0.07 -1.16
CA ALA A 307 14.88 -0.67 0.04
C ALA A 307 13.84 -0.84 1.16
N PHE A 308 12.99 0.14 1.40
CA PHE A 308 11.86 0.01 2.33
C PHE A 308 10.91 -1.11 1.89
N ALA A 309 10.52 -1.13 0.62
CA ALA A 309 9.60 -2.12 0.07
C ALA A 309 10.09 -3.55 0.29
N VAL A 310 11.39 -3.83 0.07
CA VAL A 310 11.94 -5.19 0.25
C VAL A 310 12.18 -5.56 1.72
N SER A 311 12.15 -4.60 2.63
CA SER A 311 12.45 -4.82 4.05
C SER A 311 11.23 -5.18 4.91
N ARG A 312 10.00 -5.03 4.40
CA ARG A 312 8.76 -5.18 5.15
C ARG A 312 7.80 -6.16 4.49
N HIS A 313 6.78 -6.59 5.26
CA HIS A 313 5.69 -7.42 4.76
C HIS A 313 4.66 -6.56 3.98
N GLY A 314 4.16 -7.09 2.87
CA GLY A 314 3.22 -6.37 1.98
C GLY A 314 3.92 -5.39 1.01
N CYS A 315 3.16 -4.82 0.09
CA CYS A 315 3.64 -3.79 -0.84
C CYS A 315 3.35 -2.39 -0.27
N THR A 316 2.11 -1.93 -0.36
CA THR A 316 1.73 -0.57 0.06
C THR A 316 2.03 -0.25 1.52
N PRO A 317 1.81 -1.17 2.50
CA PRO A 317 2.16 -0.86 3.88
C PRO A 317 3.67 -0.71 4.10
N ALA A 318 4.52 -1.24 3.21
CA ALA A 318 5.97 -1.15 3.34
C ALA A 318 6.55 0.21 2.89
N TYR A 319 5.83 0.97 2.06
CA TYR A 319 6.35 2.21 1.49
C TYR A 319 6.49 3.31 2.54
N PRO A 320 7.58 4.08 2.48
CA PRO A 320 7.83 5.15 3.45
C PRO A 320 6.91 6.36 3.22
N SER A 321 6.66 7.12 4.27
CA SER A 321 6.27 8.52 4.14
C SER A 321 7.45 9.39 3.71
N LEU A 322 7.20 10.61 3.26
CA LEU A 322 8.27 11.56 2.93
C LEU A 322 9.18 11.83 4.14
N GLU A 323 8.60 11.92 5.34
CA GLU A 323 9.34 12.14 6.59
C GLU A 323 10.26 10.95 6.89
N GLU A 324 9.76 9.73 6.75
CA GLU A 324 10.55 8.51 6.94
C GLU A 324 11.69 8.40 5.92
N LEU A 325 11.41 8.68 4.64
CA LEU A 325 12.41 8.69 3.58
C LEU A 325 13.53 9.69 3.88
N GLN A 326 13.17 10.93 4.23
CA GLN A 326 14.15 11.98 4.55
C GLN A 326 14.99 11.64 5.78
N PHE A 327 14.37 11.08 6.80
CA PHE A 327 15.07 10.62 8.00
C PHE A 327 16.08 9.51 7.67
N PHE A 328 15.65 8.51 6.88
CA PHE A 328 16.52 7.41 6.45
C PHE A 328 17.71 7.91 5.64
N LEU A 329 17.49 8.75 4.64
CA LEU A 329 18.55 9.29 3.78
C LEU A 329 19.58 10.12 4.58
N LYS A 330 19.09 10.92 5.53
CA LYS A 330 19.98 11.72 6.40
C LYS A 330 20.81 10.87 7.35
N ARG A 331 20.24 9.77 7.86
CA ARG A 331 20.86 8.94 8.89
C ARG A 331 21.72 7.81 8.31
N GLY A 332 21.33 7.29 7.14
CA GLY A 332 21.87 6.09 6.51
C GLY A 332 21.37 4.80 7.17
N VAL A 333 21.87 3.67 6.65
CA VAL A 333 21.51 2.32 7.12
C VAL A 333 22.21 2.03 8.44
N ARG A 334 21.46 1.85 9.53
CA ARG A 334 21.97 1.39 10.83
C ARG A 334 21.72 -0.09 11.06
N ASP A 335 20.53 -0.56 10.69
CA ASP A 335 20.18 -1.98 10.68
C ASP A 335 19.85 -2.38 9.26
N LYS A 336 20.41 -3.49 8.78
CA LYS A 336 20.10 -4.01 7.44
C LYS A 336 18.66 -4.48 7.33
N ALA A 337 18.07 -4.98 8.41
CA ALA A 337 16.66 -5.30 8.51
C ALA A 337 15.87 -4.04 8.94
N LEU A 338 15.54 -3.14 8.01
CA LEU A 338 14.92 -1.84 8.32
C LEU A 338 13.66 -1.98 9.20
N ARG A 339 12.91 -3.08 9.05
CA ARG A 339 11.75 -3.41 9.90
C ARG A 339 12.09 -3.65 11.39
N LYS A 340 13.37 -3.83 11.74
CA LYS A 340 13.84 -3.99 13.12
C LYS A 340 14.44 -2.71 13.70
N ASP A 341 14.60 -1.68 12.89
CA ASP A 341 15.10 -0.39 13.35
C ASP A 341 13.97 0.36 14.07
N ALA A 342 14.06 0.46 15.38
CA ALA A 342 13.00 0.99 16.24
C ALA A 342 12.65 2.47 15.93
N GLU A 343 13.63 3.28 15.50
CA GLU A 343 13.38 4.69 15.15
C GLU A 343 12.61 4.80 13.81
N LEU A 344 13.03 4.02 12.79
CA LEU A 344 12.32 3.96 11.51
C LEU A 344 10.92 3.41 11.69
N GLU A 345 10.75 2.34 12.45
CA GLU A 345 9.41 1.76 12.71
C GLU A 345 8.51 2.73 13.48
N GLN A 346 9.09 3.52 14.41
CA GLN A 346 8.30 4.57 15.09
C GLN A 346 7.81 5.66 14.12
N ILE A 347 8.68 6.12 13.22
CA ILE A 347 8.31 7.13 12.21
C ILE A 347 7.29 6.53 11.25
N HIS A 348 7.55 5.33 10.75
CA HIS A 348 6.65 4.62 9.85
C HIS A 348 5.24 4.50 10.43
N TRP A 349 5.14 3.97 11.65
CA TRP A 349 3.86 3.79 12.32
C TRP A 349 3.14 5.12 12.60
N SER A 350 3.87 6.18 12.96
CA SER A 350 3.27 7.48 13.27
C SER A 350 2.84 8.28 12.04
N THR A 351 3.51 8.10 10.90
CA THR A 351 3.27 8.88 9.67
C THR A 351 2.36 8.18 8.66
N ASN A 352 2.19 6.85 8.78
CA ASN A 352 1.29 6.06 7.91
C ASN A 352 0.00 5.64 8.63
N ARG A 353 -0.40 6.35 9.66
CA ARG A 353 -1.68 6.12 10.34
C ARG A 353 -2.82 6.52 9.43
N GLY A 354 -3.73 5.59 9.22
CA GLY A 354 -4.93 5.86 8.45
C GLY A 354 -5.89 6.79 9.18
N GLY A 355 -6.17 7.94 8.58
CA GLY A 355 -7.23 8.86 8.99
C GLY A 355 -6.81 9.92 10.00
N GLU A 356 -7.13 11.17 9.67
CA GLU A 356 -7.08 12.29 10.58
C GLU A 356 -8.46 12.49 11.24
N TRP A 357 -8.43 12.73 12.54
CA TRP A 357 -9.61 13.09 13.33
C TRP A 357 -9.48 14.53 13.83
N PRO A 358 -9.64 15.54 12.99
CA PRO A 358 -9.45 16.93 13.36
C PRO A 358 -10.41 17.39 14.46
N GLN A 359 -11.51 16.67 14.61
CA GLN A 359 -12.47 16.86 15.68
C GLN A 359 -13.05 15.51 16.09
N MET A 360 -13.06 15.22 17.39
CA MET A 360 -13.62 14.02 17.98
C MET A 360 -14.74 14.35 18.96
N ARG A 361 -15.91 13.74 18.77
CA ARG A 361 -17.06 13.77 19.68
C ARG A 361 -17.38 12.35 20.09
N VAL A 362 -16.77 11.89 21.16
CA VAL A 362 -16.85 10.50 21.62
C VAL A 362 -17.83 10.39 22.78
N PHE A 363 -18.82 9.51 22.63
CA PHE A 363 -19.71 9.15 23.72
C PHE A 363 -19.20 7.87 24.41
N ALA A 364 -18.77 8.02 25.67
CA ALA A 364 -18.21 6.92 26.45
C ALA A 364 -19.29 6.21 27.25
N PHE A 365 -19.49 4.92 26.98
CA PHE A 365 -20.39 4.04 27.72
C PHE A 365 -19.74 2.67 27.98
N ASP A 366 -18.41 2.67 28.18
CA ASP A 366 -17.58 1.51 28.45
C ASP A 366 -17.61 1.04 29.93
N HIS A 367 -18.50 1.60 30.73
CA HIS A 367 -18.71 1.20 32.12
C HIS A 367 -19.08 -0.28 32.21
N ARG A 368 -18.43 -1.00 33.11
CA ARG A 368 -18.61 -2.44 33.36
C ARG A 368 -19.03 -2.69 34.79
N SER A 369 -18.12 -2.70 35.74
CA SER A 369 -18.42 -2.92 37.17
C SER A 369 -19.42 -1.90 37.72
N GLN A 370 -19.31 -0.65 37.32
CA GLN A 370 -20.22 0.42 37.78
C GLN A 370 -21.69 0.16 37.38
N LEU A 371 -21.93 -0.51 36.26
CA LEU A 371 -23.28 -0.90 35.82
C LEU A 371 -23.72 -2.20 36.47
N GLU A 372 -22.78 -3.14 36.74
CA GLU A 372 -23.08 -4.38 37.47
C GLU A 372 -23.50 -4.12 38.92
N ASP A 373 -22.93 -3.11 39.56
CA ASP A 373 -23.23 -2.72 40.95
C ASP A 373 -24.60 -2.05 41.13
N LEU A 374 -25.31 -1.71 40.03
CA LEU A 374 -26.63 -1.13 40.10
C LEU A 374 -27.69 -2.15 40.56
N PRO A 375 -28.60 -1.79 41.46
CA PRO A 375 -29.68 -2.67 41.93
C PRO A 375 -30.52 -3.20 40.76
N GLY A 376 -30.61 -4.52 40.61
CA GLY A 376 -31.41 -5.20 39.60
C GLY A 376 -30.78 -5.17 38.19
N ALA A 377 -29.49 -4.84 38.08
CA ALA A 377 -28.73 -4.98 36.85
C ALA A 377 -28.57 -6.45 36.46
N THR A 378 -28.67 -6.73 35.19
CA THR A 378 -28.34 -8.04 34.58
C THR A 378 -27.55 -7.76 33.31
N ALA A 379 -26.77 -8.72 32.84
CA ALA A 379 -26.00 -8.60 31.61
C ALA A 379 -26.86 -8.18 30.41
N ASP A 380 -28.09 -8.76 30.30
CA ASP A 380 -29.02 -8.40 29.22
C ASP A 380 -29.49 -6.94 29.29
N LYS A 381 -29.80 -6.43 30.48
CA LYS A 381 -30.22 -5.04 30.68
C LYS A 381 -29.08 -4.07 30.38
N ILE A 382 -27.86 -4.41 30.81
CA ILE A 382 -26.67 -3.61 30.51
C ILE A 382 -26.42 -3.60 29.00
N GLY A 383 -26.49 -4.76 28.34
CA GLY A 383 -26.35 -4.85 26.89
C GLY A 383 -27.41 -4.04 26.14
N ALA A 384 -28.69 -4.13 26.55
CA ALA A 384 -29.78 -3.34 25.97
C ALA A 384 -29.55 -1.81 26.15
N PHE A 385 -29.11 -1.41 27.33
CA PHE A 385 -28.75 0.00 27.60
C PHE A 385 -27.63 0.48 26.67
N LYS A 386 -26.57 -0.31 26.47
CA LYS A 386 -25.47 0.04 25.56
C LYS A 386 -25.93 0.15 24.11
N GLN A 387 -26.89 -0.65 23.69
CA GLN A 387 -27.49 -0.48 22.36
C GLN A 387 -28.28 0.82 22.23
N LEU A 388 -29.02 1.23 23.26
CA LEU A 388 -29.69 2.55 23.28
C LEU A 388 -28.67 3.70 23.23
N CYS A 389 -27.54 3.57 23.92
CA CYS A 389 -26.45 4.55 23.81
C CYS A 389 -25.92 4.66 22.38
N LEU A 390 -25.72 3.54 21.70
CA LEU A 390 -25.31 3.56 20.29
C LEU A 390 -26.38 4.19 19.39
N ASP A 391 -27.68 3.86 19.59
CA ASP A 391 -28.76 4.47 18.82
C ASP A 391 -28.78 5.99 18.97
N ALA A 392 -28.55 6.50 20.18
CA ALA A 392 -28.42 7.93 20.42
C ALA A 392 -27.24 8.55 19.65
N VAL A 393 -26.07 7.89 19.64
CA VAL A 393 -24.90 8.37 18.88
C VAL A 393 -25.20 8.41 17.39
N LEU A 394 -25.77 7.33 16.84
CA LEU A 394 -26.07 7.24 15.40
C LEU A 394 -27.10 8.30 14.99
N SER A 395 -28.10 8.55 15.84
CA SER A 395 -29.11 9.59 15.60
C SER A 395 -28.49 11.00 15.59
N VAL A 396 -27.54 11.26 16.50
CA VAL A 396 -26.86 12.57 16.56
C VAL A 396 -25.81 12.71 15.45
N GLN A 397 -25.11 11.64 15.12
CA GLN A 397 -24.10 11.64 14.05
C GLN A 397 -24.72 11.99 12.70
N ASP A 398 -25.82 11.33 12.33
CA ASP A 398 -26.55 11.56 11.08
C ASP A 398 -25.62 11.62 9.86
N GLY A 399 -24.70 10.64 9.74
CA GLY A 399 -23.70 10.55 8.68
C GLY A 399 -22.55 11.56 8.73
N ARG A 400 -22.49 12.44 9.72
CA ARG A 400 -21.42 13.46 9.85
C ARG A 400 -20.13 12.82 10.41
N PRO A 401 -18.95 13.25 9.95
CA PRO A 401 -17.67 12.75 10.47
C PRO A 401 -17.36 13.29 11.88
N GLY A 402 -16.37 12.69 12.53
CA GLY A 402 -15.84 13.16 13.81
C GLY A 402 -16.62 12.69 15.03
N PHE A 403 -17.50 11.71 14.89
CA PHE A 403 -18.19 11.06 16.00
C PHE A 403 -17.54 9.73 16.35
N GLY A 404 -17.68 9.32 17.61
CA GLY A 404 -17.15 8.06 18.08
C GLY A 404 -17.84 7.54 19.32
N ILE A 405 -17.48 6.31 19.67
CA ILE A 405 -17.91 5.63 20.88
C ILE A 405 -16.71 5.07 21.63
N LEU A 406 -16.83 5.02 22.95
CA LEU A 406 -15.99 4.21 23.80
C LEU A 406 -16.88 3.12 24.41
N CYS A 407 -16.67 1.86 23.99
CA CYS A 407 -17.56 0.74 24.32
C CYS A 407 -16.75 -0.53 24.58
N ASP A 408 -17.07 -1.26 25.66
CA ASP A 408 -16.40 -2.51 26.04
C ASP A 408 -16.89 -3.72 25.25
N GLY A 409 -16.09 -4.80 25.22
CA GLY A 409 -16.43 -6.07 24.60
C GLY A 409 -17.34 -6.94 25.49
N ARG A 410 -17.34 -6.75 26.82
CA ARG A 410 -18.01 -7.62 27.78
C ARG A 410 -19.54 -7.51 27.70
N PHE A 411 -20.08 -6.31 27.74
CA PHE A 411 -21.52 -6.03 27.65
C PHE A 411 -21.93 -5.31 26.38
N GLY A 412 -20.98 -4.67 25.69
CA GLY A 412 -21.22 -3.85 24.52
C GLY A 412 -21.05 -4.58 23.17
N ARG A 413 -20.79 -5.89 23.15
CA ARG A 413 -20.49 -6.64 21.93
C ARG A 413 -21.50 -6.41 20.80
N GLN A 414 -22.80 -6.42 21.11
CA GLN A 414 -23.84 -6.18 20.10
C GLN A 414 -23.84 -4.73 19.58
N ALA A 415 -23.50 -3.77 20.42
CA ALA A 415 -23.33 -2.38 20.00
C ALA A 415 -22.11 -2.24 19.10
N LEU A 416 -20.99 -2.90 19.42
CA LEU A 416 -19.79 -2.91 18.56
C LEU A 416 -20.09 -3.49 17.18
N TYR A 417 -20.82 -4.61 17.08
CA TYR A 417 -21.22 -5.19 15.80
C TYR A 417 -22.08 -4.24 14.95
N ARG A 418 -23.00 -3.50 15.58
CA ARG A 418 -23.85 -2.53 14.90
C ARG A 418 -23.12 -1.23 14.53
N ALA A 419 -22.04 -0.89 15.23
CA ALA A 419 -21.21 0.28 14.98
C ALA A 419 -20.28 0.10 13.79
N ALA A 420 -19.96 -1.16 13.44
CA ALA A 420 -19.03 -1.49 12.36
C ALA A 420 -19.44 -0.84 11.02
N GLY A 421 -18.51 -0.20 10.33
CA GLY A 421 -18.71 0.46 9.04
C GLY A 421 -19.61 1.69 9.07
N ARG A 422 -19.88 2.27 10.26
CA ARG A 422 -20.71 3.48 10.42
C ARG A 422 -19.93 4.80 10.41
N GLY A 423 -18.61 4.73 10.12
CA GLY A 423 -17.75 5.92 10.13
C GLY A 423 -17.54 6.52 11.52
N LEU A 424 -17.65 5.69 12.56
CA LEU A 424 -17.39 6.05 13.94
C LEU A 424 -15.94 5.76 14.33
N TRP A 425 -15.33 6.60 15.13
CA TRP A 425 -14.17 6.20 15.91
C TRP A 425 -14.61 5.23 17.02
N ILE A 426 -14.05 4.03 17.10
CA ILE A 426 -14.46 3.00 18.04
C ILE A 426 -13.31 2.68 18.99
N GLY A 427 -13.35 3.22 20.20
CA GLY A 427 -12.41 2.89 21.27
C GLY A 427 -12.92 1.70 22.09
N ARG A 428 -12.02 0.73 22.37
CA ARG A 428 -12.33 -0.40 23.24
C ARG A 428 -11.36 -0.46 24.42
N PRO A 429 -11.87 -0.50 25.67
CA PRO A 429 -11.04 -0.65 26.83
C PRO A 429 -10.49 -2.08 26.95
N VAL A 430 -9.23 -2.20 27.34
CA VAL A 430 -8.54 -3.47 27.57
C VAL A 430 -8.25 -3.75 29.04
N GLU A 431 -8.27 -2.70 29.87
CA GLU A 431 -7.99 -2.81 31.31
C GLU A 431 -9.11 -3.53 32.06
N LEU A 432 -8.74 -4.35 33.04
CA LEU A 432 -9.68 -4.84 34.05
C LEU A 432 -10.06 -3.68 34.98
N PRO A 433 -11.36 -3.35 35.13
CA PRO A 433 -11.80 -2.22 35.92
C PRO A 433 -11.26 -2.23 37.36
N GLY A 434 -10.63 -1.11 37.75
CA GLY A 434 -10.11 -0.93 39.12
C GLY A 434 -8.82 -1.66 39.44
N SER A 435 -8.23 -2.40 38.50
CA SER A 435 -6.95 -3.11 38.72
C SER A 435 -5.78 -2.15 38.99
N ARG A 436 -4.97 -2.45 40.02
CA ARG A 436 -3.74 -1.73 40.37
C ARG A 436 -2.78 -2.65 41.12
N PRO A 437 -1.65 -3.09 40.54
CA PRO A 437 -1.18 -2.74 39.20
C PRO A 437 -2.15 -3.15 38.09
N LEU A 438 -1.99 -2.53 36.90
CA LEU A 438 -2.81 -2.76 35.73
C LEU A 438 -2.87 -4.26 35.35
N GLU A 439 -4.09 -4.78 35.29
CA GLU A 439 -4.42 -6.08 34.71
C GLU A 439 -5.33 -5.87 33.50
N LEU A 440 -5.37 -6.84 32.61
CA LEU A 440 -6.18 -6.77 31.39
C LEU A 440 -7.43 -7.65 31.53
N GLU A 441 -8.47 -7.32 30.76
CA GLU A 441 -9.66 -8.18 30.64
C GLU A 441 -9.25 -9.56 30.15
N PRO A 442 -9.86 -10.64 30.66
CA PRO A 442 -9.47 -12.01 30.32
C PRO A 442 -9.54 -12.33 28.82
N GLU A 443 -10.41 -11.64 28.06
CA GLU A 443 -10.54 -11.82 26.61
C GLU A 443 -9.30 -11.36 25.83
N ILE A 444 -8.42 -10.55 26.44
CA ILE A 444 -7.19 -10.06 25.79
C ILE A 444 -6.09 -11.12 25.84
N GLY A 445 -6.04 -11.93 26.90
CA GLY A 445 -5.01 -12.93 27.12
C GLY A 445 -3.66 -12.36 27.58
N ASP A 446 -2.83 -13.19 28.21
CA ASP A 446 -1.51 -12.80 28.71
C ASP A 446 -0.50 -12.49 27.59
N ASP A 447 -0.73 -13.04 26.40
CA ASP A 447 0.06 -12.84 25.18
C ASP A 447 -0.52 -11.74 24.28
N PHE A 448 -1.60 -11.08 24.67
CA PHE A 448 -2.37 -10.10 23.91
C PHE A 448 -3.02 -10.65 22.62
N GLY A 449 -3.09 -11.98 22.48
CA GLY A 449 -3.64 -12.63 21.29
C GLY A 449 -5.07 -12.24 20.97
N GLY A 450 -5.87 -11.90 21.98
CA GLY A 450 -7.25 -11.43 21.78
C GLY A 450 -7.38 -10.13 21.01
N LEU A 451 -6.33 -9.31 20.92
CA LEU A 451 -6.35 -8.09 20.10
C LEU A 451 -6.38 -8.41 18.59
N ALA A 452 -5.78 -9.52 18.19
CA ALA A 452 -5.78 -9.96 16.79
C ALA A 452 -7.18 -10.35 16.27
N GLU A 453 -8.14 -10.61 17.18
CA GLU A 453 -9.53 -10.90 16.83
C GLU A 453 -10.38 -9.64 16.62
N TRP A 454 -9.83 -8.46 16.94
CA TRP A 454 -10.57 -7.22 16.81
C TRP A 454 -10.58 -6.73 15.36
N PRO A 455 -11.70 -6.11 14.90
CA PRO A 455 -11.68 -5.36 13.66
C PRO A 455 -10.60 -4.29 13.65
N ALA A 456 -9.91 -4.14 12.51
CA ALA A 456 -8.81 -3.18 12.36
C ALA A 456 -9.21 -1.71 12.61
N GLU A 457 -10.52 -1.39 12.51
CA GLU A 457 -11.05 -0.06 12.81
C GLU A 457 -11.14 0.24 14.33
N HIS A 458 -10.99 -0.78 15.19
CA HIS A 458 -11.08 -0.60 16.63
C HIS A 458 -9.76 -0.09 17.22
N VAL A 459 -9.86 0.91 18.08
CA VAL A 459 -8.72 1.54 18.75
C VAL A 459 -8.62 1.01 20.18
N VAL A 460 -7.45 0.54 20.55
CA VAL A 460 -7.17 0.08 21.92
C VAL A 460 -7.12 1.29 22.88
N LYS A 461 -7.97 1.27 23.88
CA LYS A 461 -7.95 2.25 24.99
C LYS A 461 -7.53 1.52 26.27
N CYS A 462 -6.61 2.10 27.02
CA CYS A 462 -6.18 1.57 28.31
C CYS A 462 -6.22 2.67 29.37
N LEU A 463 -6.99 2.45 30.44
CA LEU A 463 -6.94 3.26 31.63
C LEU A 463 -5.92 2.66 32.60
N CYS A 464 -4.91 3.44 32.96
CA CYS A 464 -3.89 3.04 33.91
C CYS A 464 -3.85 4.06 35.07
N PHE A 465 -3.99 3.57 36.29
CA PHE A 465 -3.89 4.40 37.48
C PHE A 465 -2.42 4.53 37.93
N CYS A 466 -1.83 5.71 37.75
CA CYS A 466 -0.47 6.03 38.14
C CYS A 466 -0.46 7.20 39.11
N HIS A 467 0.31 7.09 40.19
CA HIS A 467 0.55 8.18 41.12
C HIS A 467 2.07 8.30 41.41
N PRO A 468 2.62 9.52 41.54
CA PRO A 468 4.04 9.71 41.83
C PRO A 468 4.54 9.00 43.10
N ASP A 469 3.66 8.83 44.07
CA ASP A 469 3.97 8.22 45.38
C ASP A 469 3.68 6.70 45.40
N ASP A 470 3.38 6.07 44.25
CA ASP A 470 3.19 4.63 44.17
C ASP A 470 4.52 3.89 44.44
N ASP A 471 4.39 2.70 45.02
CA ASP A 471 5.54 1.81 45.20
C ASP A 471 6.24 1.52 43.86
N ALA A 472 7.57 1.51 43.88
CA ALA A 472 8.36 1.24 42.68
C ALA A 472 7.99 -0.09 42.01
N SER A 473 7.55 -1.10 42.79
CA SER A 473 7.08 -2.37 42.27
C SER A 473 5.77 -2.28 41.47
N VAL A 474 4.84 -1.38 41.85
CA VAL A 474 3.61 -1.10 41.12
C VAL A 474 3.94 -0.40 39.80
N TRP A 475 4.80 0.63 39.88
CA TRP A 475 5.28 1.33 38.68
C TRP A 475 5.91 0.39 37.67
N ALA A 476 6.85 -0.46 38.11
CA ALA A 476 7.56 -1.40 37.23
C ALA A 476 6.59 -2.37 36.53
N LYS A 477 5.59 -2.90 37.23
CA LYS A 477 4.61 -3.79 36.65
C LYS A 477 3.72 -3.08 35.64
N GLN A 478 3.26 -1.87 35.96
CA GLN A 478 2.40 -1.08 35.05
C GLN A 478 3.16 -0.68 33.79
N ASP A 479 4.39 -0.16 33.92
CA ASP A 479 5.24 0.19 32.79
C ASP A 479 5.50 -1.03 31.88
N ALA A 480 5.82 -2.19 32.47
CA ALA A 480 6.01 -3.42 31.70
C ALA A 480 4.75 -3.85 30.92
N THR A 481 3.57 -3.79 31.55
CA THR A 481 2.29 -4.15 30.89
C THR A 481 1.97 -3.17 29.77
N ILE A 482 2.12 -1.86 30.01
CA ILE A 482 1.85 -0.82 28.98
C ILE A 482 2.79 -0.95 27.79
N ARG A 483 4.08 -1.19 28.01
CA ARG A 483 5.05 -1.40 26.92
C ARG A 483 4.73 -2.63 26.07
N ARG A 484 4.33 -3.73 26.71
CA ARG A 484 3.90 -4.94 26.01
C ARG A 484 2.60 -4.70 25.23
N LEU A 485 1.62 -4.03 25.83
CA LEU A 485 0.37 -3.64 25.15
C LEU A 485 0.65 -2.76 23.94
N TYR A 486 1.52 -1.76 24.10
CA TYR A 486 1.90 -0.87 23.00
C TYR A 486 2.59 -1.62 21.86
N ALA A 487 3.46 -2.58 22.18
CA ALA A 487 4.10 -3.44 21.18
C ALA A 487 3.08 -4.35 20.46
N ALA A 488 2.06 -4.85 21.18
CA ALA A 488 1.03 -5.70 20.61
C ALA A 488 0.03 -4.93 19.71
N CYS A 489 -0.08 -3.60 19.88
CA CYS A 489 -0.93 -2.74 19.05
C CYS A 489 -0.25 -2.30 17.73
N ARG A 490 1.03 -2.59 17.58
CA ARG A 490 1.82 -2.32 16.37
C ARG A 490 1.77 -3.49 15.41
#